data_82eb1752e29a4c02cce221d46d60d087
#
_entry.id   82eb1752e29a4c02cce221d46d60d087
#
_cell.length_a   1.000
_cell.length_b   1.000
_cell.length_c   1.000
_cell.angle_alpha   90.00
_cell.angle_beta   90.00
_cell.angle_gamma   90.00
#
_symmetry.space_group_name_H-M   'P 1'
#
loop_
_entity.id
_entity.type
_entity.pdbx_description
1 polymer ?
#
loop_
_entity_poly.entity_id
_entity_poly.type
_entity_poly.pdbx_seq_one_letter_code
_entity_poly.pdbx_strand_id
1 'polypeptide(L)'
;MTRVLTTKGYSILKSELSAAQTAFMQNELTVAPKMNTKFATKAMMDAAKFKLYRESPSRWYVPRAWGQLTYGVPHENVVPEGHALRADLIFQGKPYDYQEAIIDSFMNAGANGLICVPCGKGKTFMALGIAARIRKRFLVVVDKEFLMNQWRGEMEALLPGIRIGIIQEDNKQIGDIEAPVQKNPTIDEMKVKLKELGLKVGGTKDVLLARLKEAIPGYNERPVVEKVQYDCCIALIQTVVRREFTSSDFEGFGFTIFDECHHLGAQHFSKTLQRIQTRCMLGLSATPTREDGMTKVFTWFLGEPVYWEKTREPDPTVEVKCVMISTKDESYHDVPVDWRGEVVTARLLGNVLGCGDRNREILRWIRKLAEEPSRKILILSERIGHLNRIEELVREADPTLTMAYYVGGMKEAVRESGAATARILLASYAMASEAMNIKTLNSVILASPRKSVEQSTGRILRVRPDQRQVAPVIVDIVDEHNMYQSQWRKRATYYKKCAYKIERWEHGAENALVPAVKNKKVEPEGCLIID
;
A
#
# COMPACT_ATOMS: atom_id res chain seq x y z
N MET A 1 38.44 -1.22 16.36
CA MET A 1 37.42 -0.50 15.52
C MET A 1 36.13 -1.29 15.58
N THR A 2 35.12 -0.80 16.24
CA THR A 2 33.88 -1.59 16.41
C THR A 2 32.70 -0.85 15.81
N ARG A 3 32.54 -0.99 14.50
CA ARG A 3 31.30 -0.63 13.81
C ARG A 3 30.29 -1.72 14.06
N VAL A 4 29.20 -1.40 14.71
CA VAL A 4 28.22 -2.37 15.19
C VAL A 4 26.85 -2.01 14.67
N LEU A 5 26.12 -3.01 14.16
CA LEU A 5 24.70 -2.83 13.85
C LEU A 5 23.88 -3.13 15.11
N THR A 6 23.08 -2.15 15.53
CA THR A 6 22.29 -2.18 16.76
C THR A 6 20.83 -1.88 16.50
N THR A 7 19.97 -2.03 17.49
CA THR A 7 18.55 -1.59 17.46
C THR A 7 18.39 -0.06 17.35
N LYS A 8 19.48 0.71 17.46
CA LYS A 8 19.50 2.16 17.24
C LYS A 8 19.97 2.55 15.84
N GLY A 9 20.42 1.58 15.04
CA GLY A 9 21.00 1.74 13.70
C GLY A 9 22.46 1.31 13.63
N TYR A 10 23.14 1.72 12.57
CA TYR A 10 24.57 1.47 12.38
C TYR A 10 25.37 2.40 13.29
N SER A 11 26.14 1.84 14.18
CA SER A 11 26.85 2.54 15.27
C SER A 11 28.33 2.73 14.95
N ILE A 12 28.83 3.97 15.09
CA ILE A 12 30.22 4.36 14.85
C ILE A 12 30.74 5.11 16.07
N LEU A 13 31.97 4.81 16.50
CA LEU A 13 32.61 5.61 17.53
C LEU A 13 32.92 7.03 17.01
N LYS A 14 32.63 8.04 17.84
CA LYS A 14 32.91 9.44 17.47
C LYS A 14 34.41 9.67 17.23
N SER A 15 35.25 8.96 17.94
CA SER A 15 36.71 9.01 17.79
C SER A 15 37.25 8.41 16.49
N GLU A 16 36.42 7.64 15.75
CA GLU A 16 36.82 7.06 14.46
C GLU A 16 36.59 7.99 13.28
N LEU A 17 35.83 9.08 13.47
CA LEU A 17 35.52 10.05 12.42
C LEU A 17 36.31 11.32 12.61
N SER A 18 36.99 11.77 11.56
CA SER A 18 37.56 13.12 11.50
C SER A 18 36.46 14.18 11.55
N ALA A 19 36.83 15.42 11.85
CA ALA A 19 35.90 16.56 11.81
C ALA A 19 35.20 16.71 10.44
N ALA A 20 35.96 16.49 9.35
CA ALA A 20 35.42 16.54 7.99
C ALA A 20 34.41 15.43 7.71
N GLN A 21 34.71 14.19 8.13
CA GLN A 21 33.76 13.03 8.00
C GLN A 21 32.53 13.23 8.85
N THR A 22 32.64 13.77 10.05
CA THR A 22 31.51 14.10 10.91
C THR A 22 30.63 15.17 10.27
N ALA A 23 31.19 16.23 9.73
CA ALA A 23 30.46 17.29 9.04
C ALA A 23 29.75 16.74 7.78
N PHE A 24 30.40 15.91 6.98
CA PHE A 24 29.80 15.23 5.83
C PHE A 24 28.59 14.41 6.24
N MET A 25 28.74 13.53 7.23
CA MET A 25 27.66 12.69 7.76
C MET A 25 26.47 13.53 8.24
N GLN A 26 26.74 14.56 9.04
CA GLN A 26 25.68 15.43 9.58
C GLN A 26 24.96 16.20 8.48
N ASN A 27 25.65 16.71 7.49
CA ASN A 27 25.07 17.43 6.36
C ASN A 27 24.22 16.51 5.49
N GLU A 28 24.71 15.32 5.13
CA GLU A 28 23.99 14.39 4.28
C GLU A 28 22.76 13.82 4.96
N LEU A 29 22.88 13.48 6.25
CA LEU A 29 21.78 12.92 7.05
C LEU A 29 20.85 13.99 7.66
N THR A 30 21.05 15.26 7.35
CA THR A 30 20.10 16.34 7.61
C THR A 30 19.34 16.65 6.33
N VAL A 31 18.11 16.18 6.24
CA VAL A 31 17.32 16.21 5.02
C VAL A 31 16.14 17.18 5.11
N ALA A 32 15.68 17.67 3.96
CA ALA A 32 14.47 18.46 3.83
C ALA A 32 13.75 18.12 2.54
N PRO A 33 12.41 18.13 2.50
CA PRO A 33 11.66 17.95 1.27
C PRO A 33 11.91 19.11 0.31
N LYS A 34 11.93 18.81 -0.99
CA LYS A 34 11.98 19.83 -2.04
C LYS A 34 10.72 20.67 -1.96
N MET A 35 10.87 21.95 -1.67
CA MET A 35 9.79 22.93 -1.67
C MET A 35 9.79 23.73 -2.97
N ASN A 36 8.63 24.24 -3.35
CA ASN A 36 8.55 25.18 -4.46
C ASN A 36 9.25 26.49 -4.02
N THR A 37 10.40 26.80 -4.61
CA THR A 37 11.23 27.96 -4.27
C THR A 37 10.54 29.30 -4.45
N LYS A 38 9.48 29.37 -5.26
CA LYS A 38 8.66 30.59 -5.44
C LYS A 38 7.93 31.01 -4.16
N PHE A 39 7.63 30.06 -3.26
CA PHE A 39 6.81 30.30 -2.07
C PHE A 39 7.53 30.00 -0.75
N ALA A 40 8.66 29.31 -0.78
CA ALA A 40 9.38 28.90 0.41
C ALA A 40 10.37 29.99 0.86
N THR A 41 10.16 30.54 2.05
CA THR A 41 11.14 31.40 2.70
C THR A 41 12.30 30.56 3.25
N LYS A 42 13.47 31.19 3.46
CA LYS A 42 14.62 30.53 4.09
C LYS A 42 14.25 29.91 5.44
N ALA A 43 13.46 30.63 6.25
CA ALA A 43 12.98 30.15 7.54
C ALA A 43 12.09 28.89 7.40
N MET A 44 11.21 28.82 6.40
CA MET A 44 10.41 27.63 6.12
C MET A 44 11.26 26.45 5.68
N MET A 45 12.29 26.68 4.84
CA MET A 45 13.20 25.63 4.40
C MET A 45 14.04 25.09 5.57
N ASP A 46 14.49 25.97 6.47
CA ASP A 46 15.26 25.56 7.65
C ASP A 46 14.39 24.80 8.65
N ALA A 47 13.13 25.22 8.87
CA ALA A 47 12.17 24.53 9.72
C ALA A 47 11.77 23.14 9.20
N ALA A 48 11.86 22.91 7.89
CA ALA A 48 11.57 21.62 7.27
C ALA A 48 12.73 20.62 7.34
N LYS A 49 13.91 21.04 7.81
CA LYS A 49 15.07 20.16 7.99
C LYS A 49 14.88 19.22 9.18
N PHE A 50 15.22 17.96 9.00
CA PHE A 50 15.24 16.99 10.09
C PHE A 50 16.40 16.01 9.97
N LYS A 51 16.85 15.50 11.13
CA LYS A 51 18.01 14.62 11.25
C LYS A 51 17.59 13.16 11.20
N LEU A 52 18.31 12.37 10.42
CA LEU A 52 18.15 10.91 10.33
C LEU A 52 19.16 10.16 11.19
N TYR A 53 19.99 10.85 11.94
CA TYR A 53 20.96 10.28 12.87
C TYR A 53 20.64 10.63 14.32
N ARG A 54 21.17 9.82 15.22
CA ARG A 54 21.16 10.07 16.66
C ARG A 54 22.58 9.97 17.20
N GLU A 55 22.80 10.46 18.41
CA GLU A 55 24.09 10.43 19.06
C GLU A 55 23.99 10.06 20.53
N SER A 56 25.05 9.50 21.05
CA SER A 56 25.37 9.37 22.46
C SER A 56 26.68 10.12 22.74
N PRO A 57 27.14 10.20 24.00
CA PRO A 57 28.42 10.83 24.31
C PRO A 57 29.59 10.30 23.45
N SER A 58 29.63 8.99 23.18
CA SER A 58 30.74 8.33 22.49
C SER A 58 30.44 7.83 21.07
N ARG A 59 29.18 7.78 20.64
CA ARG A 59 28.80 7.14 19.36
C ARG A 59 27.81 7.93 18.55
N TRP A 60 27.91 7.78 17.22
CA TRP A 60 26.90 8.12 16.24
C TRP A 60 26.07 6.89 15.89
N TYR A 61 24.77 7.07 15.69
CA TYR A 61 23.84 6.06 15.19
C TYR A 61 23.18 6.59 13.91
N VAL A 62 23.51 5.95 12.80
CA VAL A 62 23.05 6.36 11.46
C VAL A 62 22.13 5.30 10.85
N PRO A 63 21.36 5.62 9.80
CA PRO A 63 20.54 4.64 9.10
C PRO A 63 21.38 3.45 8.64
N ARG A 64 20.87 2.24 8.83
CA ARG A 64 21.65 1.00 8.68
C ARG A 64 22.23 0.79 7.28
N ALA A 65 21.40 1.00 6.24
CA ALA A 65 21.85 0.78 4.86
C ALA A 65 22.83 1.89 4.43
N TRP A 66 22.57 3.14 4.81
CA TRP A 66 23.50 4.24 4.57
C TRP A 66 24.86 4.02 5.27
N GLY A 67 24.81 3.58 6.54
CA GLY A 67 26.04 3.30 7.30
C GLY A 67 26.86 2.17 6.67
N GLN A 68 26.21 1.11 6.19
CA GLN A 68 26.88 0.01 5.49
C GLN A 68 27.45 0.44 4.15
N LEU A 69 26.72 1.26 3.40
CA LEU A 69 27.17 1.79 2.11
C LEU A 69 28.38 2.71 2.28
N THR A 70 28.37 3.57 3.30
CA THR A 70 29.39 4.61 3.49
C THR A 70 30.64 4.09 4.21
N TYR A 71 30.46 3.21 5.21
CA TYR A 71 31.52 2.76 6.10
C TYR A 71 31.83 1.27 6.01
N GLY A 72 31.11 0.54 5.15
CA GLY A 72 31.27 -0.90 4.96
C GLY A 72 30.44 -1.76 5.90
N VAL A 73 30.59 -3.08 5.77
CA VAL A 73 29.88 -4.06 6.58
C VAL A 73 30.24 -3.87 8.07
N PRO A 74 29.26 -3.93 8.99
CA PRO A 74 29.55 -3.84 10.41
C PRO A 74 30.40 -5.06 10.86
N HIS A 75 31.31 -4.85 11.79
CA HIS A 75 32.12 -5.93 12.35
C HIS A 75 31.27 -6.89 13.20
N GLU A 76 30.20 -6.38 13.76
CA GLU A 76 29.28 -7.12 14.60
C GLU A 76 27.83 -6.67 14.36
N ASN A 77 26.89 -7.61 14.43
CA ASN A 77 25.47 -7.33 14.37
C ASN A 77 24.81 -7.84 15.67
N VAL A 78 24.50 -6.92 16.58
CA VAL A 78 23.86 -7.19 17.87
C VAL A 78 22.36 -6.92 17.85
N VAL A 79 21.76 -6.72 16.67
CA VAL A 79 20.30 -6.65 16.55
C VAL A 79 19.71 -8.01 16.95
N PRO A 80 18.75 -8.05 17.87
CA PRO A 80 18.12 -9.30 18.29
C PRO A 80 17.58 -10.11 17.13
N GLU A 81 17.74 -11.43 17.19
CA GLU A 81 17.20 -12.36 16.19
C GLU A 81 15.67 -12.44 16.19
N GLY A 82 15.05 -11.95 17.26
CA GLY A 82 13.63 -12.14 17.52
C GLY A 82 13.27 -13.58 17.87
N HIS A 83 12.09 -13.77 18.43
CA HIS A 83 11.58 -15.09 18.81
C HIS A 83 11.19 -15.89 17.57
N ALA A 84 11.27 -17.20 17.67
CA ALA A 84 10.85 -18.10 16.60
C ALA A 84 9.32 -18.04 16.42
N LEU A 85 8.86 -18.14 15.18
CA LEU A 85 7.46 -18.36 14.85
C LEU A 85 7.09 -19.80 15.24
N ARG A 86 5.87 -20.02 15.73
CA ARG A 86 5.38 -21.36 16.10
C ARG A 86 5.56 -22.36 14.97
N ALA A 87 5.95 -23.59 15.30
CA ALA A 87 6.24 -24.63 14.32
C ALA A 87 4.98 -25.08 13.53
N ASP A 88 3.82 -25.07 14.19
CA ASP A 88 2.53 -25.46 13.64
C ASP A 88 1.91 -24.40 12.71
N LEU A 89 2.45 -23.18 12.68
CA LEU A 89 1.97 -22.13 11.80
C LEU A 89 2.56 -22.30 10.40
N ILE A 90 1.75 -22.84 9.49
CA ILE A 90 2.16 -23.19 8.12
C ILE A 90 1.48 -22.26 7.13
N PHE A 91 2.28 -21.68 6.23
CA PHE A 91 1.77 -20.84 5.13
C PHE A 91 1.03 -21.69 4.10
N GLN A 92 -0.24 -21.37 3.86
CA GLN A 92 -1.14 -22.10 2.95
C GLN A 92 -1.11 -21.58 1.52
N GLY A 93 -0.32 -20.54 1.24
CA GLY A 93 -0.24 -19.94 -0.09
C GLY A 93 0.65 -20.74 -1.05
N LYS A 94 0.22 -20.82 -2.31
CA LYS A 94 1.07 -21.29 -3.41
C LYS A 94 1.47 -20.11 -4.28
N PRO A 95 2.73 -19.66 -4.23
CA PRO A 95 3.19 -18.55 -5.05
C PRO A 95 3.20 -18.92 -6.53
N TYR A 96 2.99 -17.94 -7.40
CA TYR A 96 3.29 -18.05 -8.81
C TYR A 96 4.80 -17.98 -9.02
N ASP A 97 5.30 -18.47 -10.16
CA ASP A 97 6.74 -18.52 -10.46
C ASP A 97 7.41 -17.15 -10.32
N TYR A 98 6.75 -16.09 -10.80
CA TYR A 98 7.27 -14.72 -10.65
C TYR A 98 7.29 -14.24 -9.18
N GLN A 99 6.32 -14.66 -8.37
CA GLN A 99 6.28 -14.32 -6.93
C GLN A 99 7.38 -15.06 -6.19
N GLU A 100 7.60 -16.34 -6.53
CA GLU A 100 8.69 -17.13 -5.99
C GLU A 100 10.04 -16.49 -6.28
N ALA A 101 10.29 -16.09 -7.53
CA ALA A 101 11.53 -15.40 -7.93
C ALA A 101 11.73 -14.07 -7.16
N ILE A 102 10.66 -13.33 -6.90
CA ILE A 102 10.72 -12.08 -6.11
C ILE A 102 11.06 -12.37 -4.64
N ILE A 103 10.40 -13.38 -4.05
CA ILE A 103 10.68 -13.83 -2.68
C ILE A 103 12.14 -14.26 -2.56
N ASP A 104 12.63 -15.07 -3.49
CA ASP A 104 14.03 -15.53 -3.51
C ASP A 104 15.01 -14.37 -3.66
N SER A 105 14.71 -13.38 -4.49
CA SER A 105 15.54 -12.17 -4.63
C SER A 105 15.72 -11.45 -3.29
N PHE A 106 14.64 -11.33 -2.49
CA PHE A 106 14.71 -10.72 -1.18
C PHE A 106 15.50 -11.57 -0.17
N MET A 107 15.28 -12.88 -0.16
CA MET A 107 16.01 -13.80 0.73
C MET A 107 17.50 -13.80 0.42
N ASN A 108 17.87 -13.86 -0.86
CA ASN A 108 19.25 -13.85 -1.32
C ASN A 108 19.98 -12.51 -1.07
N ALA A 109 19.24 -11.42 -0.98
CA ALA A 109 19.75 -10.11 -0.55
C ALA A 109 19.96 -9.97 0.98
N GLY A 110 19.90 -11.08 1.73
CA GLY A 110 20.05 -11.08 3.19
C GLY A 110 18.81 -10.61 3.94
N ALA A 111 17.64 -10.75 3.35
CA ALA A 111 16.33 -10.43 3.90
C ALA A 111 16.20 -8.95 4.37
N ASN A 112 16.80 -8.03 3.62
CA ASN A 112 16.70 -6.59 3.84
C ASN A 112 16.63 -5.86 2.50
N GLY A 113 15.70 -4.90 2.37
CA GLY A 113 15.52 -4.12 1.16
C GLY A 113 14.07 -3.85 0.81
N LEU A 114 13.85 -3.39 -0.40
CA LEU A 114 12.51 -3.06 -0.90
C LEU A 114 12.06 -4.04 -1.98
N ILE A 115 10.78 -4.39 -1.97
CA ILE A 115 10.10 -5.03 -3.10
C ILE A 115 9.13 -4.01 -3.68
N CYS A 116 9.43 -3.59 -4.92
CA CYS A 116 8.69 -2.56 -5.62
C CYS A 116 7.97 -3.16 -6.83
N VAL A 117 6.68 -3.45 -6.66
CA VAL A 117 5.85 -4.05 -7.72
C VAL A 117 4.51 -3.32 -7.83
N PRO A 118 3.90 -3.27 -9.02
CA PRO A 118 2.60 -2.66 -9.24
C PRO A 118 1.50 -3.23 -8.33
N CYS A 119 0.42 -2.46 -8.14
CA CYS A 119 -0.77 -2.94 -7.45
C CYS A 119 -1.34 -4.17 -8.15
N GLY A 120 -1.81 -5.17 -7.37
CA GLY A 120 -2.38 -6.41 -7.89
C GLY A 120 -1.40 -7.56 -8.11
N LYS A 121 -0.09 -7.35 -7.97
CA LYS A 121 0.93 -8.41 -8.08
C LYS A 121 1.09 -9.27 -6.82
N GLY A 122 0.31 -9.01 -5.77
CA GLY A 122 0.32 -9.83 -4.54
C GLY A 122 1.41 -9.46 -3.54
N LYS A 123 1.67 -8.17 -3.31
CA LYS A 123 2.67 -7.69 -2.32
C LYS A 123 2.48 -8.32 -0.94
N THR A 124 1.25 -8.29 -0.42
CA THR A 124 0.90 -8.87 0.89
C THR A 124 1.16 -10.37 0.93
N PHE A 125 0.76 -11.08 -0.13
CA PHE A 125 0.99 -12.51 -0.28
C PHE A 125 2.49 -12.87 -0.23
N MET A 126 3.31 -12.17 -1.02
CA MET A 126 4.76 -12.37 -1.03
C MET A 126 5.40 -12.05 0.31
N ALA A 127 4.97 -10.99 0.98
CA ALA A 127 5.49 -10.62 2.30
C ALA A 127 5.17 -11.66 3.37
N LEU A 128 3.97 -12.27 3.35
CA LEU A 128 3.61 -13.37 4.24
C LEU A 128 4.38 -14.65 3.89
N GLY A 129 4.62 -14.92 2.62
CA GLY A 129 5.51 -16.00 2.17
C GLY A 129 6.95 -15.83 2.68
N ILE A 130 7.48 -14.60 2.65
CA ILE A 130 8.79 -14.24 3.22
C ILE A 130 8.78 -14.44 4.74
N ALA A 131 7.75 -13.96 5.46
CA ALA A 131 7.63 -14.16 6.91
C ALA A 131 7.64 -15.64 7.30
N ALA A 132 6.93 -16.47 6.52
CA ALA A 132 6.92 -17.92 6.71
C ALA A 132 8.30 -18.59 6.47
N ARG A 133 9.16 -18.04 5.59
CA ARG A 133 10.52 -18.53 5.35
C ARG A 133 11.51 -18.07 6.40
N ILE A 134 11.40 -16.81 6.86
CA ILE A 134 12.25 -16.28 7.94
C ILE A 134 11.97 -16.99 9.27
N ARG A 135 10.74 -17.48 9.49
CA ARG A 135 10.36 -18.26 10.69
C ARG A 135 10.60 -17.50 12.01
N LYS A 136 10.46 -16.19 11.99
CA LYS A 136 10.53 -15.32 13.18
C LYS A 136 9.21 -14.60 13.41
N ARG A 137 8.92 -14.24 14.66
CA ARG A 137 7.83 -13.31 14.96
C ARG A 137 8.03 -12.04 14.15
N PHE A 138 6.95 -11.51 13.59
CA PHE A 138 7.05 -10.39 12.67
C PHE A 138 6.09 -9.24 12.99
N LEU A 139 6.49 -8.05 12.57
CA LEU A 139 5.73 -6.82 12.73
C LEU A 139 5.33 -6.31 11.35
N VAL A 140 4.08 -5.91 11.18
CA VAL A 140 3.59 -5.20 9.99
C VAL A 140 3.26 -3.78 10.38
N VAL A 141 3.83 -2.82 9.68
CA VAL A 141 3.64 -1.39 9.92
C VAL A 141 2.87 -0.80 8.76
N VAL A 142 1.70 -0.22 9.05
CA VAL A 142 0.80 0.38 8.06
C VAL A 142 0.45 1.81 8.45
N ASP A 143 0.04 2.63 7.49
CA ASP A 143 -0.31 4.03 7.72
C ASP A 143 -1.81 4.28 7.97
N LYS A 144 -2.67 3.28 7.72
CA LYS A 144 -4.12 3.42 7.83
C LYS A 144 -4.80 2.20 8.43
N GLU A 145 -5.87 2.45 9.18
CA GLU A 145 -6.63 1.42 9.89
C GLU A 145 -7.21 0.35 8.96
N PHE A 146 -7.78 0.74 7.82
CA PHE A 146 -8.33 -0.24 6.89
C PHE A 146 -7.27 -1.21 6.34
N LEU A 147 -5.99 -0.78 6.22
CA LEU A 147 -4.89 -1.69 5.86
C LEU A 147 -4.62 -2.70 6.97
N MET A 148 -4.81 -2.32 8.24
CA MET A 148 -4.70 -3.29 9.36
C MET A 148 -5.71 -4.43 9.19
N ASN A 149 -6.97 -4.11 8.86
CA ASN A 149 -8.02 -5.09 8.66
C ASN A 149 -7.74 -5.96 7.42
N GLN A 150 -7.26 -5.35 6.34
CA GLN A 150 -6.84 -6.09 5.15
C GLN A 150 -5.70 -7.07 5.46
N TRP A 151 -4.65 -6.61 6.15
CA TRP A 151 -3.53 -7.46 6.56
C TRP A 151 -3.98 -8.58 7.48
N ARG A 152 -4.88 -8.30 8.44
CA ARG A 152 -5.46 -9.32 9.33
C ARG A 152 -6.15 -10.41 8.52
N GLY A 153 -7.06 -10.05 7.63
CA GLY A 153 -7.79 -11.02 6.81
C GLY A 153 -6.88 -11.88 5.93
N GLU A 154 -5.86 -11.28 5.30
CA GLU A 154 -4.87 -12.03 4.50
C GLU A 154 -4.01 -12.95 5.39
N MET A 155 -3.61 -12.51 6.58
CA MET A 155 -2.88 -13.34 7.54
C MET A 155 -3.71 -14.53 8.02
N GLU A 156 -4.96 -14.32 8.41
CA GLU A 156 -5.87 -15.38 8.86
C GLU A 156 -6.14 -16.40 7.75
N ALA A 157 -6.24 -15.95 6.50
CA ALA A 157 -6.44 -16.82 5.34
C ALA A 157 -5.19 -17.64 4.98
N LEU A 158 -4.00 -17.02 5.04
CA LEU A 158 -2.75 -17.64 4.57
C LEU A 158 -1.94 -18.34 5.67
N LEU A 159 -2.18 -17.98 6.93
CA LEU A 159 -1.54 -18.53 8.13
C LEU A 159 -2.63 -18.89 9.16
N PRO A 160 -3.45 -19.91 8.91
CA PRO A 160 -4.56 -20.28 9.80
C PRO A 160 -4.10 -20.50 11.25
N GLY A 161 -4.83 -19.89 12.19
CA GLY A 161 -4.51 -19.97 13.61
C GLY A 161 -3.41 -19.01 14.08
N ILE A 162 -2.99 -18.07 13.25
CA ILE A 162 -2.05 -17.00 13.63
C ILE A 162 -2.65 -16.11 14.74
N ARG A 163 -1.84 -15.77 15.72
CA ARG A 163 -2.18 -14.88 16.85
C ARG A 163 -1.68 -13.48 16.52
N ILE A 164 -2.62 -12.57 16.25
CA ILE A 164 -2.33 -11.21 15.77
C ILE A 164 -2.52 -10.21 16.90
N GLY A 165 -1.46 -9.51 17.30
CA GLY A 165 -1.51 -8.37 18.19
C GLY A 165 -1.72 -7.06 17.42
N ILE A 166 -2.29 -6.06 18.07
CA ILE A 166 -2.59 -4.75 17.52
C ILE A 166 -1.87 -3.66 18.30
N ILE A 167 -1.26 -2.72 17.56
CA ILE A 167 -0.66 -1.50 18.11
C ILE A 167 -1.38 -0.32 17.48
N GLN A 168 -2.44 0.13 18.15
CA GLN A 168 -3.29 1.23 17.69
C GLN A 168 -3.80 2.02 18.88
N GLU A 169 -3.66 3.34 18.88
CA GLU A 169 -4.08 4.24 19.96
C GLU A 169 -3.56 3.75 21.33
N ASP A 170 -4.44 3.39 22.27
CA ASP A 170 -4.08 2.87 23.58
C ASP A 170 -3.80 1.38 23.60
N ASN A 171 -4.09 0.69 22.52
CA ASN A 171 -3.90 -0.74 22.41
C ASN A 171 -2.43 -1.07 22.08
N LYS A 172 -1.74 -1.77 22.98
CA LYS A 172 -0.35 -2.22 22.83
C LYS A 172 -0.26 -3.73 23.05
N GLN A 173 -0.63 -4.51 22.05
CA GLN A 173 -0.63 -5.97 22.11
C GLN A 173 0.69 -6.52 21.52
N ILE A 174 1.77 -6.46 22.27
CA ILE A 174 3.11 -6.90 21.85
C ILE A 174 3.59 -8.13 22.62
N GLY A 175 3.23 -8.22 23.92
CA GLY A 175 3.74 -9.22 24.86
C GLY A 175 2.98 -10.54 24.84
N ASP A 176 2.94 -11.17 26.02
CA ASP A 176 2.23 -12.41 26.23
C ASP A 176 0.73 -12.15 26.43
N ILE A 177 -0.08 -13.08 25.95
CA ILE A 177 -1.52 -13.13 26.15
C ILE A 177 -1.90 -14.41 26.88
N GLU A 178 -2.96 -14.36 27.66
CA GLU A 178 -3.60 -15.54 28.21
C GLU A 178 -4.55 -16.10 27.16
N ALA A 179 -4.20 -17.23 26.56
CA ALA A 179 -5.03 -17.89 25.57
C ALA A 179 -5.60 -19.19 26.14
N PRO A 180 -6.88 -19.46 25.95
CA PRO A 180 -7.45 -20.76 26.28
C PRO A 180 -6.85 -21.82 25.36
N VAL A 181 -6.10 -22.74 25.95
CA VAL A 181 -5.56 -23.89 25.23
C VAL A 181 -6.46 -25.09 25.54
N GLN A 182 -7.19 -25.56 24.55
CA GLN A 182 -7.85 -26.86 24.66
C GLN A 182 -6.79 -27.95 24.56
N LYS A 183 -6.22 -28.35 25.68
CA LYS A 183 -5.51 -29.62 25.75
C LYS A 183 -6.53 -30.74 25.71
N ASN A 184 -6.67 -31.38 24.55
CA ASN A 184 -7.34 -32.67 24.51
C ASN A 184 -6.51 -33.66 25.31
N PRO A 185 -7.01 -34.19 26.43
CA PRO A 185 -6.25 -35.09 27.27
C PRO A 185 -5.81 -36.31 26.44
N THR A 186 -4.59 -36.76 26.71
CA THR A 186 -4.08 -37.99 26.11
C THR A 186 -4.84 -39.21 26.69
N ILE A 187 -4.81 -40.32 25.95
CA ILE A 187 -5.44 -41.57 26.43
C ILE A 187 -4.86 -41.98 27.78
N ASP A 188 -3.57 -41.80 28.00
CA ASP A 188 -2.90 -42.19 29.23
C ASP A 188 -3.29 -41.29 30.41
N GLU A 189 -3.40 -39.98 30.20
CA GLU A 189 -3.91 -39.03 31.21
C GLU A 189 -5.35 -39.35 31.59
N MET A 190 -6.19 -39.68 30.62
CA MET A 190 -7.57 -40.08 30.88
C MET A 190 -7.65 -41.40 31.66
N LYS A 191 -6.83 -42.40 31.35
CA LYS A 191 -6.77 -43.67 32.06
C LYS A 191 -6.29 -43.49 33.50
N VAL A 192 -5.29 -42.66 33.73
CA VAL A 192 -4.81 -42.35 35.09
C VAL A 192 -5.96 -41.74 35.91
N LYS A 193 -6.66 -40.74 35.33
CA LYS A 193 -7.75 -40.04 36.00
C LYS A 193 -8.95 -40.95 36.29
N LEU A 194 -9.33 -41.81 35.34
CA LEU A 194 -10.35 -42.83 35.55
C LEU A 194 -10.00 -43.86 36.63
N LYS A 195 -8.72 -44.24 36.71
CA LYS A 195 -8.23 -45.14 37.75
C LYS A 195 -8.30 -44.50 39.14
N GLU A 196 -7.94 -43.21 39.25
CA GLU A 196 -8.11 -42.43 40.49
C GLU A 196 -9.57 -42.40 40.97
N LEU A 197 -10.52 -42.37 40.04
CA LEU A 197 -11.95 -42.35 40.30
C LEU A 197 -12.56 -43.75 40.48
N GLY A 198 -11.75 -44.82 40.41
CA GLY A 198 -12.25 -46.19 40.49
C GLY A 198 -13.09 -46.67 39.30
N LEU A 199 -12.97 -45.97 38.13
CA LEU A 199 -13.76 -46.23 36.94
C LEU A 199 -13.01 -47.12 35.94
N LYS A 200 -13.75 -47.74 35.00
CA LYS A 200 -13.18 -48.58 33.94
C LYS A 200 -12.26 -47.80 33.03
N VAL A 201 -11.00 -48.27 32.87
CA VAL A 201 -9.94 -47.62 32.05
C VAL A 201 -9.84 -48.15 30.62
N GLY A 202 -10.69 -49.08 30.22
CA GLY A 202 -10.73 -49.63 28.86
C GLY A 202 -11.69 -48.89 27.93
N GLY A 203 -11.35 -48.80 26.65
CA GLY A 203 -12.17 -48.19 25.62
C GLY A 203 -11.39 -47.27 24.70
N THR A 204 -12.06 -46.75 23.64
CA THR A 204 -11.50 -45.73 22.75
C THR A 204 -11.40 -44.39 23.47
N LYS A 205 -10.67 -43.46 22.88
CA LYS A 205 -10.48 -42.08 23.41
C LYS A 205 -11.81 -41.41 23.75
N ASP A 206 -12.79 -41.54 22.89
CA ASP A 206 -14.12 -40.93 23.06
C ASP A 206 -14.91 -41.57 24.22
N VAL A 207 -14.79 -42.90 24.42
CA VAL A 207 -15.41 -43.62 25.53
C VAL A 207 -14.80 -43.23 26.88
N LEU A 208 -13.47 -43.05 26.93
CA LEU A 208 -12.80 -42.61 28.13
C LEU A 208 -13.16 -41.16 28.48
N LEU A 209 -13.24 -40.29 27.47
CA LEU A 209 -13.63 -38.90 27.66
C LEU A 209 -15.10 -38.77 28.11
N ALA A 210 -16.00 -39.56 27.53
CA ALA A 210 -17.41 -39.57 27.92
C ALA A 210 -17.56 -39.97 29.40
N ARG A 211 -16.86 -41.02 29.87
CA ARG A 211 -16.89 -41.45 31.28
C ARG A 211 -16.34 -40.38 32.22
N LEU A 212 -15.27 -39.69 31.84
CA LEU A 212 -14.73 -38.61 32.64
C LEU A 212 -15.68 -37.41 32.72
N LYS A 213 -16.38 -37.08 31.65
CA LYS A 213 -17.41 -36.01 31.62
C LYS A 213 -18.60 -36.35 32.49
N GLU A 214 -19.00 -37.62 32.50
CA GLU A 214 -20.09 -38.14 33.36
C GLU A 214 -19.69 -38.11 34.85
N ALA A 215 -18.45 -38.49 35.15
CA ALA A 215 -17.95 -38.58 36.52
C ALA A 215 -17.52 -37.23 37.13
N ILE A 216 -17.08 -36.29 36.29
CA ILE A 216 -16.63 -34.98 36.71
C ILE A 216 -17.36 -33.90 35.88
N PRO A 217 -18.38 -33.26 36.44
CA PRO A 217 -19.10 -32.18 35.77
C PRO A 217 -18.12 -31.07 35.34
N GLY A 218 -18.09 -30.71 34.04
CA GLY A 218 -17.17 -29.75 33.48
C GLY A 218 -15.75 -30.27 33.20
N TYR A 219 -15.54 -31.60 33.21
CA TYR A 219 -14.25 -32.18 32.80
C TYR A 219 -13.93 -31.80 31.35
N ASN A 220 -12.75 -31.21 31.15
CA ASN A 220 -12.28 -30.68 29.87
C ASN A 220 -13.14 -29.53 29.28
N GLU A 221 -14.04 -28.95 30.09
CA GLU A 221 -14.83 -27.76 29.68
C GLU A 221 -14.16 -26.44 30.11
N ARG A 222 -13.25 -26.51 31.09
CA ARG A 222 -12.47 -25.34 31.46
C ARG A 222 -11.21 -25.28 30.62
N PRO A 223 -11.07 -24.25 29.76
CA PRO A 223 -9.83 -24.09 29.02
C PRO A 223 -8.67 -23.87 30.01
N VAL A 224 -7.59 -24.61 29.82
CA VAL A 224 -6.33 -24.31 30.51
C VAL A 224 -5.82 -23.01 29.90
N VAL A 225 -5.66 -21.97 30.72
CA VAL A 225 -5.12 -20.69 30.28
C VAL A 225 -3.61 -20.80 30.29
N GLU A 226 -2.99 -20.73 29.12
CA GLU A 226 -1.51 -20.67 29.00
C GLU A 226 -1.11 -19.27 28.53
N LYS A 227 0.02 -18.78 29.06
CA LYS A 227 0.66 -17.57 28.53
C LYS A 227 1.28 -17.90 27.19
N VAL A 228 0.76 -17.29 26.15
CA VAL A 228 1.23 -17.45 24.76
C VAL A 228 1.60 -16.10 24.19
N GLN A 229 2.53 -16.08 23.24
CA GLN A 229 2.92 -14.85 22.57
C GLN A 229 2.08 -14.62 21.30
N TYR A 230 1.92 -13.37 20.91
CA TYR A 230 1.48 -13.04 19.56
C TYR A 230 2.51 -13.52 18.55
N ASP A 231 2.07 -14.14 17.47
CA ASP A 231 2.94 -14.58 16.36
C ASP A 231 3.39 -13.40 15.52
N CYS A 232 2.51 -12.41 15.39
CA CYS A 232 2.79 -11.14 14.74
C CYS A 232 2.02 -9.99 15.41
N CYS A 233 2.41 -8.76 15.05
CA CYS A 233 1.64 -7.57 15.39
C CYS A 233 1.42 -6.71 14.15
N ILE A 234 0.29 -5.99 14.11
CA ILE A 234 0.04 -4.95 13.10
C ILE A 234 0.02 -3.60 13.82
N ALA A 235 0.86 -2.68 13.39
CA ALA A 235 1.05 -1.39 14.01
C ALA A 235 0.67 -0.24 13.09
N LEU A 236 -0.10 0.74 13.61
CA LEU A 236 -0.27 2.03 12.93
C LEU A 236 0.95 2.91 13.12
N ILE A 237 1.49 3.44 12.02
CA ILE A 237 2.62 4.40 12.03
C ILE A 237 2.37 5.54 13.00
N GLN A 238 1.17 6.13 12.99
CA GLN A 238 0.78 7.25 13.84
C GLN A 238 0.92 6.91 15.32
N THR A 239 0.52 5.71 15.72
CA THR A 239 0.66 5.23 17.10
C THR A 239 2.11 5.03 17.47
N VAL A 240 2.90 4.39 16.60
CA VAL A 240 4.33 4.18 16.82
C VAL A 240 5.07 5.51 16.98
N VAL A 241 4.68 6.55 16.24
CA VAL A 241 5.33 7.86 16.29
C VAL A 241 4.87 8.70 17.48
N ARG A 242 3.60 8.66 17.86
CA ARG A 242 3.04 9.51 18.92
C ARG A 242 3.35 8.99 20.32
N ARG A 243 3.39 7.67 20.49
CA ARG A 243 3.64 7.05 21.79
C ARG A 243 5.11 6.81 22.04
N GLU A 244 5.45 6.70 23.30
CA GLU A 244 6.81 6.37 23.73
C GLU A 244 7.03 4.85 23.60
N PHE A 245 7.59 4.45 22.46
CA PHE A 245 8.14 3.12 22.25
C PHE A 245 9.66 3.18 22.32
N THR A 246 10.22 2.22 23.02
CA THR A 246 11.66 1.98 23.06
C THR A 246 12.04 0.87 22.09
N SER A 247 13.31 0.75 21.74
CA SER A 247 13.77 -0.37 20.90
C SER A 247 13.52 -1.74 21.54
N SER A 248 13.52 -1.83 22.88
CA SER A 248 13.23 -3.06 23.61
C SER A 248 11.81 -3.58 23.42
N ASP A 249 10.83 -2.72 23.15
CA ASP A 249 9.46 -3.14 22.86
C ASP A 249 9.37 -4.03 21.61
N PHE A 250 10.34 -3.92 20.70
CA PHE A 250 10.34 -4.63 19.41
C PHE A 250 11.39 -5.75 19.32
N GLU A 251 12.18 -6.01 20.37
CA GLU A 251 13.25 -7.03 20.37
C GLU A 251 12.75 -8.46 20.16
N GLY A 252 11.50 -8.73 20.51
CA GLY A 252 10.85 -10.03 20.25
C GLY A 252 10.56 -10.31 18.76
N PHE A 253 10.58 -9.27 17.89
CA PHE A 253 10.36 -9.42 16.45
C PHE A 253 11.68 -9.54 15.70
N GLY A 254 11.82 -10.58 14.88
CA GLY A 254 12.99 -10.76 14.01
C GLY A 254 12.81 -10.18 12.61
N PHE A 255 11.57 -9.89 12.22
CA PHE A 255 11.23 -9.38 10.91
C PHE A 255 10.20 -8.25 10.97
N THR A 256 10.39 -7.20 10.18
CA THR A 256 9.42 -6.09 10.05
C THR A 256 9.10 -5.82 8.60
N ILE A 257 7.82 -5.72 8.30
CA ILE A 257 7.27 -5.36 7.00
C ILE A 257 6.70 -3.95 7.09
N PHE A 258 7.16 -3.04 6.25
CA PHE A 258 6.64 -1.69 6.12
C PHE A 258 5.82 -1.62 4.82
N ASP A 259 4.50 -1.61 4.97
CA ASP A 259 3.62 -1.47 3.80
C ASP A 259 3.53 -0.01 3.36
N GLU A 260 3.42 0.20 2.04
CA GLU A 260 3.49 1.52 1.38
C GLU A 260 4.62 2.40 1.96
N CYS A 261 5.81 1.82 2.04
CA CYS A 261 6.99 2.38 2.71
C CYS A 261 7.40 3.78 2.21
N HIS A 262 6.91 4.21 1.05
CA HIS A 262 7.13 5.57 0.55
C HIS A 262 6.53 6.65 1.46
N HIS A 263 5.52 6.35 2.30
CA HIS A 263 5.01 7.26 3.32
C HIS A 263 6.04 7.57 4.41
N LEU A 264 6.97 6.64 4.70
CA LEU A 264 8.03 6.82 5.69
C LEU A 264 9.03 7.93 5.35
N GLY A 265 9.04 8.41 4.11
CA GLY A 265 9.83 9.56 3.70
C GLY A 265 9.41 10.89 4.33
N ALA A 266 8.20 10.98 4.89
CA ALA A 266 7.74 12.18 5.59
C ALA A 266 8.44 12.33 6.96
N GLN A 267 8.79 13.57 7.35
CA GLN A 267 9.50 13.88 8.59
C GLN A 267 8.90 13.19 9.83
N HIS A 268 7.58 13.25 9.98
CA HIS A 268 6.91 12.66 11.12
C HIS A 268 7.02 11.14 11.13
N PHE A 269 6.79 10.50 9.98
CA PHE A 269 6.77 9.04 9.88
C PHE A 269 8.16 8.40 9.84
N SER A 270 9.20 9.16 9.44
CA SER A 270 10.58 8.66 9.47
C SER A 270 11.06 8.28 10.88
N LYS A 271 10.45 8.84 11.93
CA LYS A 271 10.72 8.46 13.32
C LYS A 271 10.43 6.98 13.60
N THR A 272 9.48 6.37 12.87
CA THR A 272 9.18 4.93 12.97
C THR A 272 10.41 4.10 12.59
N LEU A 273 11.12 4.48 11.52
CA LEU A 273 12.34 3.79 11.09
C LEU A 273 13.49 3.89 12.09
N GLN A 274 13.51 4.94 12.92
CA GLN A 274 14.48 5.07 14.00
C GLN A 274 14.11 4.26 15.25
N ARG A 275 12.84 3.93 15.45
CA ARG A 275 12.34 3.18 16.61
C ARG A 275 12.33 1.68 16.36
N ILE A 276 11.96 1.26 15.15
CA ILE A 276 11.82 -0.13 14.75
C ILE A 276 13.03 -0.53 13.91
N GLN A 277 13.93 -1.30 14.49
CA GLN A 277 15.13 -1.84 13.86
C GLN A 277 15.21 -3.34 14.18
N THR A 278 14.59 -4.18 13.36
CA THR A 278 14.64 -5.63 13.50
C THR A 278 15.75 -6.23 12.63
N ARG A 279 16.05 -7.52 12.82
CA ARG A 279 17.11 -8.22 12.09
C ARG A 279 16.88 -8.16 10.58
N CYS A 280 15.65 -8.47 10.14
CA CYS A 280 15.21 -8.41 8.76
C CYS A 280 14.17 -7.29 8.60
N MET A 281 14.26 -6.52 7.52
CA MET A 281 13.36 -5.40 7.25
C MET A 281 12.97 -5.37 5.77
N LEU A 282 11.67 -5.39 5.49
CA LEU A 282 11.09 -5.35 4.15
C LEU A 282 10.26 -4.09 3.97
N GLY A 283 10.56 -3.31 2.95
CA GLY A 283 9.68 -2.25 2.47
C GLY A 283 8.88 -2.70 1.25
N LEU A 284 7.58 -2.47 1.26
CA LEU A 284 6.68 -2.71 0.14
C LEU A 284 6.23 -1.38 -0.45
N SER A 285 6.25 -1.23 -1.76
CA SER A 285 5.66 -0.07 -2.44
C SER A 285 5.34 -0.39 -3.89
N ALA A 286 4.28 0.22 -4.43
CA ALA A 286 4.05 0.24 -5.87
C ALA A 286 4.81 1.40 -6.54
N THR A 287 5.07 2.47 -5.82
CA THR A 287 5.68 3.72 -6.30
C THR A 287 6.75 4.19 -5.32
N PRO A 288 7.96 3.58 -5.34
CA PRO A 288 8.98 3.88 -4.36
C PRO A 288 9.57 5.30 -4.50
N THR A 289 9.40 5.93 -5.64
CA THR A 289 9.96 7.25 -5.90
C THR A 289 9.05 8.37 -5.39
N ARG A 290 9.61 9.31 -4.64
CA ARG A 290 8.93 10.51 -4.14
C ARG A 290 9.36 11.76 -4.92
N GLU A 291 8.40 12.59 -5.32
CA GLU A 291 8.68 13.84 -6.05
C GLU A 291 9.39 14.90 -5.18
N ASP A 292 9.17 14.83 -3.84
CA ASP A 292 9.82 15.74 -2.88
C ASP A 292 11.27 15.40 -2.57
N GLY A 293 11.84 14.37 -3.21
CA GLY A 293 13.23 13.94 -3.04
C GLY A 293 13.49 13.15 -1.75
N MET A 294 12.46 12.80 -0.99
CA MET A 294 12.58 12.10 0.29
C MET A 294 12.64 10.56 0.14
N THR A 295 12.76 10.03 -1.06
CA THR A 295 13.00 8.59 -1.31
C THR A 295 14.17 8.07 -0.49
N LYS A 296 15.27 8.84 -0.44
CA LYS A 296 16.48 8.49 0.30
C LYS A 296 16.24 8.23 1.80
N VAL A 297 15.19 8.81 2.40
CA VAL A 297 14.91 8.64 3.83
C VAL A 297 14.65 7.18 4.16
N PHE A 298 13.76 6.52 3.43
CA PHE A 298 13.43 5.13 3.74
C PHE A 298 14.41 4.14 3.12
N THR A 299 15.03 4.43 1.95
CA THR A 299 16.06 3.55 1.38
C THR A 299 17.31 3.48 2.24
N TRP A 300 17.68 4.57 2.91
CA TRP A 300 18.83 4.56 3.82
C TRP A 300 18.61 3.70 5.07
N PHE A 301 17.36 3.45 5.48
CA PHE A 301 17.05 2.54 6.58
C PHE A 301 16.79 1.10 6.09
N LEU A 302 16.00 0.93 5.04
CA LEU A 302 15.53 -0.37 4.59
C LEU A 302 16.47 -1.04 3.58
N GLY A 303 17.24 -0.26 2.85
CA GLY A 303 18.05 -0.69 1.71
C GLY A 303 17.43 -0.28 0.38
N GLU A 304 18.17 -0.52 -0.70
CA GLU A 304 17.71 -0.29 -2.07
C GLU A 304 16.70 -1.38 -2.50
N PRO A 305 15.94 -1.13 -3.57
CA PRO A 305 15.07 -2.16 -4.14
C PRO A 305 15.86 -3.41 -4.54
N VAL A 306 15.56 -4.54 -3.89
CA VAL A 306 16.07 -5.87 -4.27
C VAL A 306 15.33 -6.43 -5.47
N TYR A 307 14.09 -5.94 -5.66
CA TYR A 307 13.31 -6.19 -6.85
C TYR A 307 12.47 -4.95 -7.19
N TRP A 308 12.54 -4.51 -8.44
CA TRP A 308 11.77 -3.36 -8.91
C TRP A 308 11.22 -3.57 -10.31
N GLU A 309 9.93 -3.80 -10.39
CA GLU A 309 9.17 -3.79 -11.64
C GLU A 309 8.74 -2.35 -11.95
N LYS A 310 9.55 -1.62 -12.72
CA LYS A 310 9.34 -0.19 -13.03
C LYS A 310 8.13 0.08 -13.89
N THR A 311 7.73 -0.86 -14.69
CA THR A 311 6.60 -0.75 -15.61
C THR A 311 5.70 -1.96 -15.45
N ARG A 312 4.38 -1.72 -15.49
CA ARG A 312 3.42 -2.81 -15.56
C ARG A 312 3.61 -3.57 -16.88
N GLU A 313 3.38 -4.86 -16.88
CA GLU A 313 3.34 -5.65 -18.11
C GLU A 313 2.39 -5.03 -19.12
N PRO A 314 2.78 -4.99 -20.42
CA PRO A 314 1.91 -4.49 -21.48
C PRO A 314 0.56 -5.23 -21.49
N ASP A 315 -0.54 -4.48 -21.56
CA ASP A 315 -1.88 -5.04 -21.58
C ASP A 315 -2.73 -4.37 -22.68
N PRO A 316 -2.63 -4.84 -23.95
CA PRO A 316 -3.34 -4.25 -25.06
C PRO A 316 -4.85 -4.47 -25.02
N THR A 317 -5.37 -5.27 -24.08
CA THR A 317 -6.82 -5.48 -23.91
C THR A 317 -7.50 -4.34 -23.16
N VAL A 318 -6.73 -3.47 -22.50
CA VAL A 318 -7.25 -2.31 -21.76
C VAL A 318 -7.56 -1.18 -22.74
N GLU A 319 -8.77 -0.69 -22.69
CA GLU A 319 -9.21 0.45 -23.51
C GLU A 319 -9.23 1.74 -22.70
N VAL A 320 -8.66 2.80 -23.25
CA VAL A 320 -8.68 4.15 -22.66
C VAL A 320 -9.46 5.07 -23.57
N LYS A 321 -10.59 5.58 -23.09
CA LYS A 321 -11.43 6.54 -23.78
C LYS A 321 -11.09 7.95 -23.25
N CYS A 322 -10.23 8.69 -23.96
CA CYS A 322 -9.85 10.06 -23.60
C CYS A 322 -10.92 11.03 -24.12
N VAL A 323 -11.77 11.51 -23.21
CA VAL A 323 -12.91 12.38 -23.54
C VAL A 323 -12.49 13.84 -23.37
N MET A 324 -12.32 14.55 -24.48
CA MET A 324 -11.90 15.94 -24.52
C MET A 324 -13.11 16.84 -24.26
N ILE A 325 -13.17 17.45 -23.09
CA ILE A 325 -14.27 18.36 -22.74
C ILE A 325 -14.12 19.67 -23.51
N SER A 326 -15.24 20.12 -24.11
CA SER A 326 -15.39 21.44 -24.68
C SER A 326 -16.77 21.98 -24.31
N THR A 327 -16.83 23.18 -23.74
CA THR A 327 -18.06 23.80 -23.26
C THR A 327 -18.00 25.31 -23.46
N LYS A 328 -19.17 25.96 -23.51
CA LYS A 328 -19.32 27.42 -23.55
C LYS A 328 -19.62 28.01 -22.16
N ASP A 329 -19.60 27.21 -21.12
CA ASP A 329 -19.86 27.64 -19.72
C ASP A 329 -18.75 28.59 -19.26
N GLU A 330 -19.11 29.87 -19.07
CA GLU A 330 -18.17 30.91 -18.64
C GLU A 330 -17.54 30.58 -17.28
N SER A 331 -18.27 29.97 -16.35
CA SER A 331 -17.76 29.58 -15.06
C SER A 331 -16.70 28.50 -15.14
N TYR A 332 -16.81 27.61 -16.11
CA TYR A 332 -15.80 26.58 -16.40
C TYR A 332 -14.49 27.22 -16.87
N HIS A 333 -14.57 28.28 -17.70
CA HIS A 333 -13.39 28.97 -18.23
C HIS A 333 -12.79 29.98 -17.28
N ASP A 334 -13.49 30.36 -16.20
CA ASP A 334 -12.95 31.25 -15.18
C ASP A 334 -11.76 30.59 -14.46
N VAL A 335 -10.59 31.23 -14.57
CA VAL A 335 -9.33 30.79 -13.94
C VAL A 335 -9.01 31.71 -12.77
N PRO A 336 -9.46 31.38 -11.55
CA PRO A 336 -9.25 32.22 -10.40
C PRO A 336 -7.76 32.35 -10.06
N VAL A 337 -7.31 33.58 -9.87
CA VAL A 337 -5.94 33.88 -9.45
C VAL A 337 -5.93 34.56 -8.08
N ASP A 338 -4.85 34.39 -7.35
CA ASP A 338 -4.60 35.11 -6.12
C ASP A 338 -4.01 36.51 -6.40
N TRP A 339 -3.73 37.27 -5.35
CA TRP A 339 -3.18 38.61 -5.45
C TRP A 339 -1.77 38.68 -6.08
N ARG A 340 -1.11 37.53 -6.28
CA ARG A 340 0.18 37.41 -6.96
C ARG A 340 0.03 36.99 -8.43
N GLY A 341 -1.20 36.80 -8.90
CA GLY A 341 -1.49 36.30 -10.24
C GLY A 341 -1.33 34.78 -10.40
N GLU A 342 -1.15 34.03 -9.29
CA GLU A 342 -1.02 32.57 -9.34
C GLU A 342 -2.39 31.89 -9.27
N VAL A 343 -2.57 30.83 -10.07
CA VAL A 343 -3.85 30.11 -10.15
C VAL A 343 -4.23 29.48 -8.81
N VAL A 344 -5.42 29.82 -8.29
CA VAL A 344 -6.01 29.20 -7.11
C VAL A 344 -6.61 27.85 -7.52
N THR A 345 -5.79 26.80 -7.51
CA THR A 345 -6.12 25.47 -8.02
C THR A 345 -7.39 24.86 -7.41
N ALA A 346 -7.65 25.13 -6.13
CA ALA A 346 -8.83 24.61 -5.42
C ALA A 346 -10.14 25.26 -5.92
N ARG A 347 -10.11 26.56 -6.31
CA ARG A 347 -11.27 27.26 -6.89
C ARG A 347 -11.47 26.85 -8.34
N LEU A 348 -10.39 26.80 -9.14
CA LEU A 348 -10.44 26.30 -10.51
C LEU A 348 -11.02 24.89 -10.57
N LEU A 349 -10.60 23.99 -9.69
CA LEU A 349 -11.19 22.67 -9.58
C LEU A 349 -12.68 22.74 -9.26
N GLY A 350 -13.10 23.65 -8.38
CA GLY A 350 -14.52 23.89 -8.08
C GLY A 350 -15.33 24.27 -9.30
N ASN A 351 -14.84 25.23 -10.11
CA ASN A 351 -15.46 25.68 -11.34
C ASN A 351 -15.61 24.53 -12.36
N VAL A 352 -14.54 23.76 -12.56
CA VAL A 352 -14.53 22.62 -13.49
C VAL A 352 -15.52 21.53 -13.05
N LEU A 353 -15.54 21.16 -11.77
CA LEU A 353 -16.44 20.12 -11.25
C LEU A 353 -17.90 20.58 -11.16
N GLY A 354 -18.14 21.91 -11.07
CA GLY A 354 -19.47 22.52 -11.10
C GLY A 354 -20.12 22.59 -12.48
N CYS A 355 -19.34 22.48 -13.57
CA CYS A 355 -19.83 22.64 -14.92
C CYS A 355 -20.88 21.57 -15.28
N GLY A 356 -22.09 22.03 -15.64
CA GLY A 356 -23.22 21.18 -15.96
C GLY A 356 -23.01 20.34 -17.24
N ASP A 357 -22.46 20.95 -18.30
CA ASP A 357 -22.18 20.25 -19.57
C ASP A 357 -21.20 19.09 -19.35
N ARG A 358 -20.13 19.35 -18.62
CA ARG A 358 -19.12 18.36 -18.25
C ARG A 358 -19.74 17.18 -17.47
N ASN A 359 -20.60 17.47 -16.52
CA ASN A 359 -21.25 16.44 -15.71
C ASN A 359 -22.26 15.63 -16.51
N ARG A 360 -22.96 16.25 -17.51
CA ARG A 360 -23.80 15.52 -18.47
C ARG A 360 -22.96 14.57 -19.35
N GLU A 361 -21.77 14.98 -19.74
CA GLU A 361 -20.86 14.11 -20.50
C GLU A 361 -20.40 12.90 -19.67
N ILE A 362 -20.09 13.10 -18.37
CA ILE A 362 -19.80 11.98 -17.45
C ILE A 362 -21.00 11.04 -17.37
N LEU A 363 -22.23 11.57 -17.22
CA LEU A 363 -23.45 10.77 -17.19
C LEU A 363 -23.62 9.97 -18.49
N ARG A 364 -23.36 10.58 -19.65
CA ARG A 364 -23.41 9.89 -20.95
C ARG A 364 -22.48 8.66 -20.96
N TRP A 365 -21.26 8.81 -20.46
CA TRP A 365 -20.32 7.70 -20.38
C TRP A 365 -20.72 6.64 -19.35
N ILE A 366 -21.31 7.03 -18.22
CA ILE A 366 -21.87 6.09 -17.25
C ILE A 366 -22.93 5.22 -17.93
N ARG A 367 -23.87 5.81 -18.65
CA ARG A 367 -24.93 5.10 -19.37
C ARG A 367 -24.36 4.18 -20.44
N LYS A 368 -23.43 4.67 -21.26
CA LYS A 368 -22.76 3.86 -22.30
C LYS A 368 -22.02 2.65 -21.71
N LEU A 369 -21.35 2.80 -20.59
CA LEU A 369 -20.74 1.66 -19.90
C LEU A 369 -21.79 0.73 -19.30
N ALA A 370 -22.90 1.25 -18.82
CA ALA A 370 -23.97 0.49 -18.20
C ALA A 370 -24.80 -0.34 -19.21
N GLU A 371 -24.70 -0.10 -20.51
CA GLU A 371 -25.28 -0.96 -21.55
C GLU A 371 -24.77 -2.40 -21.49
N GLU A 372 -23.50 -2.59 -21.05
CA GLU A 372 -22.93 -3.92 -20.84
C GLU A 372 -23.22 -4.42 -19.41
N PRO A 373 -24.09 -5.44 -19.22
CA PRO A 373 -24.55 -5.88 -17.90
C PRO A 373 -23.43 -6.36 -16.96
N SER A 374 -22.34 -6.91 -17.50
CA SER A 374 -21.20 -7.42 -16.74
C SER A 374 -20.25 -6.33 -16.24
N ARG A 375 -20.48 -5.06 -16.59
CA ARG A 375 -19.64 -3.96 -16.13
C ARG A 375 -19.99 -3.54 -14.71
N LYS A 376 -18.97 -3.47 -13.89
CA LYS A 376 -18.97 -2.82 -12.58
C LYS A 376 -18.08 -1.60 -12.65
N ILE A 377 -18.69 -0.42 -12.42
CA ILE A 377 -18.12 0.88 -12.76
C ILE A 377 -17.63 1.57 -11.50
N LEU A 378 -16.39 2.04 -11.50
CA LEU A 378 -15.80 2.89 -10.47
C LEU A 378 -15.76 4.34 -10.94
N ILE A 379 -16.35 5.26 -10.21
CA ILE A 379 -16.30 6.70 -10.52
C ILE A 379 -15.43 7.39 -9.47
N LEU A 380 -14.38 8.08 -9.93
CA LEU A 380 -13.38 8.70 -9.08
C LEU A 380 -13.43 10.21 -9.12
N SER A 381 -13.55 10.84 -7.96
CA SER A 381 -13.43 12.29 -7.82
C SER A 381 -12.62 12.71 -6.59
N GLU A 382 -12.01 13.90 -6.67
CA GLU A 382 -11.32 14.57 -5.56
C GLU A 382 -12.30 15.12 -4.51
N ARG A 383 -13.57 15.33 -4.88
CA ARG A 383 -14.57 15.97 -4.01
C ARG A 383 -15.82 15.13 -3.86
N ILE A 384 -16.26 14.94 -2.63
CA ILE A 384 -17.49 14.21 -2.30
C ILE A 384 -18.70 14.94 -2.90
N GLY A 385 -18.77 16.28 -2.80
CA GLY A 385 -19.86 17.05 -3.40
C GLY A 385 -20.02 16.84 -4.91
N HIS A 386 -18.93 16.59 -5.63
CA HIS A 386 -19.01 16.22 -7.04
C HIS A 386 -19.58 14.80 -7.23
N LEU A 387 -19.22 13.85 -6.37
CA LEU A 387 -19.80 12.50 -6.40
C LEU A 387 -21.31 12.54 -6.10
N ASN A 388 -21.75 13.39 -5.16
CA ASN A 388 -23.17 13.59 -4.88
C ASN A 388 -23.92 14.12 -6.10
N ARG A 389 -23.32 15.10 -6.80
CA ARG A 389 -23.93 15.63 -8.03
C ARG A 389 -24.05 14.59 -9.15
N ILE A 390 -23.03 13.74 -9.30
CA ILE A 390 -23.08 12.62 -10.25
C ILE A 390 -24.17 11.62 -9.85
N GLU A 391 -24.30 11.29 -8.56
CA GLU A 391 -25.36 10.41 -8.07
C GLU A 391 -26.75 10.96 -8.41
N GLU A 392 -27.01 12.24 -8.14
CA GLU A 392 -28.27 12.90 -8.47
C GLU A 392 -28.59 12.72 -9.96
N LEU A 393 -27.65 13.06 -10.85
CA LEU A 393 -27.83 12.96 -12.29
C LEU A 393 -28.09 11.52 -12.75
N VAL A 394 -27.42 10.54 -12.17
CA VAL A 394 -27.66 9.12 -12.50
C VAL A 394 -29.03 8.69 -12.02
N ARG A 395 -29.46 9.05 -10.79
CA ARG A 395 -30.79 8.71 -10.28
C ARG A 395 -31.93 9.33 -11.09
N GLU A 396 -31.74 10.58 -11.54
CA GLU A 396 -32.69 11.26 -12.41
C GLU A 396 -32.82 10.58 -13.80
N ALA A 397 -31.68 10.13 -14.35
CA ALA A 397 -31.64 9.57 -15.69
C ALA A 397 -31.98 8.07 -15.75
N ASP A 398 -31.59 7.30 -14.75
CA ASP A 398 -31.83 5.86 -14.65
C ASP A 398 -31.85 5.42 -13.18
N PRO A 399 -33.03 5.40 -12.54
CA PRO A 399 -33.16 4.98 -11.12
C PRO A 399 -32.92 3.48 -10.90
N THR A 400 -32.76 2.67 -11.93
CA THR A 400 -32.49 1.23 -11.80
C THR A 400 -31.02 0.92 -11.53
N LEU A 401 -30.12 1.86 -11.82
CA LEU A 401 -28.70 1.70 -11.58
C LEU A 401 -28.39 1.79 -10.07
N THR A 402 -27.96 0.68 -9.50
CA THR A 402 -27.57 0.62 -8.09
C THR A 402 -26.24 1.30 -7.87
N MET A 403 -26.18 2.21 -6.88
CA MET A 403 -24.98 2.98 -6.54
C MET A 403 -24.65 2.84 -5.05
N ALA A 404 -23.34 2.86 -4.74
CA ALA A 404 -22.86 2.93 -3.36
C ALA A 404 -21.60 3.81 -3.27
N TYR A 405 -21.42 4.44 -2.11
CA TYR A 405 -20.22 5.21 -1.82
C TYR A 405 -19.10 4.33 -1.29
N TYR A 406 -17.88 4.67 -1.69
CA TYR A 406 -16.65 4.11 -1.16
C TYR A 406 -15.68 5.26 -0.81
N VAL A 407 -16.00 5.98 0.26
CA VAL A 407 -15.28 7.19 0.69
C VAL A 407 -14.78 7.08 2.13
N GLY A 408 -13.83 7.92 2.49
CA GLY A 408 -13.32 8.00 3.86
C GLY A 408 -14.41 8.40 4.87
N GLY A 409 -14.25 7.98 6.13
CA GLY A 409 -15.20 8.25 7.21
C GLY A 409 -16.41 7.31 7.28
N MET A 410 -16.61 6.44 6.27
CA MET A 410 -17.64 5.40 6.33
C MET A 410 -17.17 4.19 7.13
N LYS A 411 -18.10 3.53 7.84
CA LYS A 411 -17.83 2.24 8.48
C LYS A 411 -17.49 1.18 7.41
N GLU A 412 -16.50 0.36 7.68
CA GLU A 412 -16.01 -0.65 6.73
C GLU A 412 -17.11 -1.60 6.27
N ALA A 413 -17.91 -2.14 7.19
CA ALA A 413 -19.01 -3.04 6.86
C ALA A 413 -20.03 -2.43 5.87
N VAL A 414 -20.30 -1.10 5.97
CA VAL A 414 -21.20 -0.40 5.05
C VAL A 414 -20.57 -0.28 3.67
N ARG A 415 -19.27 0.04 3.60
CA ARG A 415 -18.52 0.12 2.34
C ARG A 415 -18.48 -1.22 1.62
N GLU A 416 -18.14 -2.29 2.33
CA GLU A 416 -18.02 -3.64 1.76
C GLU A 416 -19.39 -4.18 1.30
N SER A 417 -20.46 -4.00 2.10
CA SER A 417 -21.83 -4.36 1.70
C SER A 417 -22.27 -3.59 0.46
N GLY A 418 -22.06 -2.27 0.42
CA GLY A 418 -22.35 -1.45 -0.76
C GLY A 418 -21.51 -1.87 -1.97
N ALA A 419 -20.22 -2.15 -1.77
CA ALA A 419 -19.34 -2.60 -2.83
C ALA A 419 -19.73 -3.98 -3.39
N ALA A 420 -20.29 -4.86 -2.59
CA ALA A 420 -20.76 -6.17 -3.05
C ALA A 420 -21.98 -6.05 -3.98
N THR A 421 -22.95 -5.21 -3.63
CA THR A 421 -24.27 -5.13 -4.28
C THR A 421 -24.38 -4.09 -5.38
N ALA A 422 -23.68 -2.96 -5.26
CA ALA A 422 -23.81 -1.87 -6.21
C ALA A 422 -23.09 -2.14 -7.53
N ARG A 423 -23.72 -1.70 -8.61
CA ARG A 423 -23.14 -1.72 -9.95
C ARG A 423 -22.16 -0.57 -10.19
N ILE A 424 -22.45 0.59 -9.57
CA ILE A 424 -21.64 1.80 -9.66
C ILE A 424 -21.10 2.14 -8.27
N LEU A 425 -19.79 2.33 -8.17
CA LEU A 425 -19.13 2.78 -6.95
C LEU A 425 -18.63 4.20 -7.11
N LEU A 426 -19.08 5.08 -6.21
CA LEU A 426 -18.69 6.48 -6.11
C LEU A 426 -17.56 6.59 -5.07
N ALA A 427 -16.32 6.86 -5.49
CA ALA A 427 -15.18 6.80 -4.61
C ALA A 427 -14.26 8.02 -4.72
N SER A 428 -13.57 8.35 -3.62
CA SER A 428 -12.45 9.28 -3.67
C SER A 428 -11.18 8.59 -4.19
N TYR A 429 -10.29 9.37 -4.83
CA TYR A 429 -9.01 8.84 -5.30
C TYR A 429 -8.17 8.23 -4.16
N ALA A 430 -8.19 8.83 -2.97
CA ALA A 430 -7.48 8.31 -1.82
C ALA A 430 -7.94 6.89 -1.46
N MET A 431 -9.27 6.67 -1.39
CA MET A 431 -9.82 5.36 -1.07
C MET A 431 -9.57 4.34 -2.20
N ALA A 432 -9.66 4.75 -3.46
CA ALA A 432 -9.38 3.88 -4.58
C ALA A 432 -7.90 3.49 -4.66
N SER A 433 -6.97 4.41 -4.40
CA SER A 433 -5.54 4.12 -4.50
C SER A 433 -5.04 3.18 -3.40
N GLU A 434 -5.64 3.22 -2.21
CA GLU A 434 -5.07 2.56 -1.04
C GLU A 434 -5.94 1.44 -0.45
N ALA A 435 -7.27 1.65 -0.40
CA ALA A 435 -8.17 0.79 0.38
C ALA A 435 -8.95 -0.26 -0.41
N MET A 436 -9.17 -0.03 -1.71
CA MET A 436 -10.16 -0.80 -2.45
C MET A 436 -9.65 -2.17 -2.89
N ASN A 437 -10.29 -3.26 -2.44
CA ASN A 437 -9.99 -4.63 -2.84
C ASN A 437 -11.20 -5.33 -3.49
N ILE A 438 -11.72 -4.76 -4.58
CA ILE A 438 -12.89 -5.29 -5.27
C ILE A 438 -12.45 -5.92 -6.59
N LYS A 439 -12.48 -7.25 -6.67
CA LYS A 439 -12.01 -8.01 -7.85
C LYS A 439 -12.92 -7.86 -9.07
N THR A 440 -14.19 -7.56 -8.85
CA THR A 440 -15.20 -7.48 -9.93
C THR A 440 -15.20 -6.17 -10.72
N LEU A 441 -14.43 -5.16 -10.29
CA LEU A 441 -14.29 -3.90 -11.02
C LEU A 441 -13.58 -4.12 -12.36
N ASN A 442 -14.18 -3.61 -13.43
CA ASN A 442 -13.63 -3.69 -14.79
C ASN A 442 -13.73 -2.39 -15.58
N SER A 443 -14.35 -1.36 -15.01
CA SER A 443 -14.45 -0.04 -15.64
C SER A 443 -14.20 1.07 -14.63
N VAL A 444 -13.50 2.14 -15.04
CA VAL A 444 -13.26 3.32 -14.20
C VAL A 444 -13.48 4.61 -14.99
N ILE A 445 -14.14 5.58 -14.36
CA ILE A 445 -14.28 6.95 -14.87
C ILE A 445 -13.46 7.87 -13.98
N LEU A 446 -12.47 8.54 -14.55
CA LEU A 446 -11.68 9.56 -13.88
C LEU A 446 -12.45 10.88 -13.97
N ALA A 447 -13.42 11.07 -13.07
CA ALA A 447 -14.39 12.15 -13.14
C ALA A 447 -13.82 13.52 -12.73
N SER A 448 -12.69 13.58 -12.03
CA SER A 448 -11.97 14.83 -11.77
C SER A 448 -10.53 14.76 -12.25
N PRO A 449 -9.90 15.91 -12.60
CA PRO A 449 -8.51 15.95 -13.04
C PRO A 449 -7.55 15.37 -12.00
N ARG A 450 -6.62 14.52 -12.43
CA ARG A 450 -5.58 13.90 -11.59
C ARG A 450 -4.28 13.74 -12.36
N LYS A 451 -3.14 13.98 -11.71
CA LYS A 451 -1.82 13.83 -12.31
C LYS A 451 -1.38 12.37 -12.46
N SER A 452 -1.53 11.58 -11.39
CA SER A 452 -1.16 10.17 -11.34
C SER A 452 -2.39 9.31 -11.08
N VAL A 453 -2.57 8.26 -11.90
CA VAL A 453 -3.73 7.35 -11.84
C VAL A 453 -3.33 5.88 -11.83
N GLU A 454 -2.05 5.59 -11.73
CA GLU A 454 -1.48 4.24 -11.82
C GLU A 454 -2.09 3.29 -10.78
N GLN A 455 -2.17 3.72 -9.52
CA GLN A 455 -2.79 2.93 -8.45
C GLN A 455 -4.31 2.79 -8.66
N SER A 456 -4.98 3.88 -9.00
CA SER A 456 -6.44 3.91 -9.15
C SER A 456 -6.91 3.07 -10.34
N THR A 457 -6.24 3.18 -11.50
CA THR A 457 -6.56 2.36 -12.68
C THR A 457 -6.17 0.90 -12.49
N GLY A 458 -5.15 0.62 -11.68
CA GLY A 458 -4.79 -0.75 -11.31
C GLY A 458 -5.90 -1.52 -10.60
N ARG A 459 -6.92 -0.83 -10.06
CA ARG A 459 -8.05 -1.47 -9.35
C ARG A 459 -8.98 -2.26 -10.27
N ILE A 460 -9.12 -1.85 -11.53
CA ILE A 460 -9.93 -2.57 -12.51
C ILE A 460 -9.15 -3.68 -13.25
N LEU A 461 -7.86 -3.86 -12.94
CA LEU A 461 -6.96 -4.79 -13.62
C LEU A 461 -6.53 -5.96 -12.71
N ARG A 462 -7.37 -6.35 -11.76
CA ARG A 462 -7.07 -7.43 -10.80
C ARG A 462 -7.29 -8.82 -11.37
N VAL A 463 -8.21 -8.93 -12.33
CA VAL A 463 -8.44 -10.18 -13.07
C VAL A 463 -7.42 -10.29 -14.19
N ARG A 464 -6.81 -11.47 -14.33
CA ARG A 464 -5.85 -11.74 -15.39
C ARG A 464 -6.48 -11.58 -16.78
N PRO A 465 -5.71 -11.18 -17.82
CA PRO A 465 -6.25 -10.97 -19.15
C PRO A 465 -7.01 -12.19 -19.70
N ASP A 466 -6.53 -13.40 -19.44
CA ASP A 466 -7.12 -14.68 -19.87
C ASP A 466 -8.41 -15.07 -19.11
N GLN A 467 -8.70 -14.42 -17.98
CA GLN A 467 -9.87 -14.70 -17.14
C GLN A 467 -10.94 -13.59 -17.19
N ARG A 468 -10.71 -12.55 -18.00
CA ARG A 468 -11.63 -11.42 -18.10
C ARG A 468 -12.83 -11.75 -18.97
N GLN A 469 -14.02 -11.43 -18.49
CA GLN A 469 -15.27 -11.54 -19.26
C GLN A 469 -15.43 -10.39 -20.25
N VAL A 470 -14.96 -9.18 -19.85
CA VAL A 470 -15.01 -7.97 -20.67
C VAL A 470 -13.67 -7.23 -20.60
N ALA A 471 -13.33 -6.52 -21.67
CA ALA A 471 -12.17 -5.67 -21.70
C ALA A 471 -12.28 -4.55 -20.64
N PRO A 472 -11.24 -4.31 -19.83
CA PRO A 472 -11.23 -3.19 -18.89
C PRO A 472 -11.28 -1.84 -19.63
N VAL A 473 -12.10 -0.92 -19.14
CA VAL A 473 -12.24 0.42 -19.74
C VAL A 473 -11.88 1.51 -18.73
N ILE A 474 -11.05 2.43 -19.17
CA ILE A 474 -10.71 3.67 -18.48
C ILE A 474 -11.32 4.82 -19.26
N VAL A 475 -12.29 5.53 -18.71
CA VAL A 475 -12.79 6.79 -19.25
C VAL A 475 -12.04 7.93 -18.58
N ASP A 476 -11.20 8.61 -19.33
CA ASP A 476 -10.38 9.72 -18.87
C ASP A 476 -10.98 11.04 -19.31
N ILE A 477 -11.60 11.77 -18.39
CA ILE A 477 -12.18 13.10 -18.64
C ILE A 477 -11.06 14.13 -18.66
N VAL A 478 -10.86 14.75 -19.83
CA VAL A 478 -9.74 15.65 -20.11
C VAL A 478 -10.25 17.07 -20.28
N ASP A 479 -9.95 17.92 -19.31
CA ASP A 479 -10.36 19.32 -19.28
C ASP A 479 -9.41 20.23 -20.08
N GLU A 480 -9.90 21.33 -20.65
CA GLU A 480 -9.16 22.21 -21.58
C GLU A 480 -8.02 23.01 -20.93
N HIS A 481 -8.10 23.29 -19.62
CA HIS A 481 -7.14 24.14 -18.92
C HIS A 481 -5.72 23.62 -19.03
N ASN A 482 -4.74 24.50 -19.29
CA ASN A 482 -3.34 24.16 -19.50
C ASN A 482 -2.76 23.23 -18.42
N MET A 483 -3.14 23.46 -17.15
CA MET A 483 -2.72 22.63 -16.04
C MET A 483 -3.25 21.19 -16.18
N TYR A 484 -4.50 21.01 -16.54
CA TYR A 484 -5.14 19.70 -16.68
C TYR A 484 -4.68 18.99 -17.96
N GLN A 485 -4.41 19.73 -19.03
CA GLN A 485 -3.77 19.21 -20.23
C GLN A 485 -2.35 18.68 -19.93
N SER A 486 -1.59 19.36 -19.08
CA SER A 486 -0.29 18.89 -18.62
C SER A 486 -0.40 17.59 -17.80
N GLN A 487 -1.41 17.47 -16.93
CA GLN A 487 -1.69 16.24 -16.19
C GLN A 487 -2.08 15.09 -17.13
N TRP A 488 -2.95 15.36 -18.11
CA TRP A 488 -3.34 14.36 -19.10
C TRP A 488 -2.14 13.84 -19.91
N ARG A 489 -1.21 14.70 -20.36
CA ARG A 489 0.00 14.25 -21.07
C ARG A 489 0.81 13.24 -20.26
N LYS A 490 0.88 13.40 -18.93
CA LYS A 490 1.54 12.43 -18.04
C LYS A 490 0.78 11.11 -17.99
N ARG A 491 -0.56 11.15 -17.87
CA ARG A 491 -1.40 9.95 -17.90
C ARG A 491 -1.27 9.23 -19.25
N ALA A 492 -1.32 9.97 -20.35
CA ALA A 492 -1.17 9.40 -21.70
C ALA A 492 0.20 8.70 -21.88
N THR A 493 1.26 9.27 -21.29
CA THR A 493 2.59 8.62 -21.28
C THR A 493 2.56 7.29 -20.52
N TYR A 494 1.87 7.25 -19.38
CA TYR A 494 1.67 6.02 -18.61
C TYR A 494 0.87 4.99 -19.40
N TYR A 495 -0.26 5.36 -20.01
CA TYR A 495 -1.08 4.46 -20.82
C TYR A 495 -0.30 3.85 -21.99
N LYS A 496 0.52 4.68 -22.67
CA LYS A 496 1.40 4.21 -23.75
C LYS A 496 2.44 3.20 -23.28
N LYS A 497 3.06 3.45 -22.11
CA LYS A 497 4.01 2.51 -21.50
C LYS A 497 3.38 1.16 -21.18
N CYS A 498 2.11 1.16 -20.78
CA CYS A 498 1.34 -0.05 -20.50
C CYS A 498 0.73 -0.70 -21.75
N ALA A 499 1.02 -0.17 -22.96
CA ALA A 499 0.45 -0.61 -24.23
C ALA A 499 -1.09 -0.63 -24.27
N TYR A 500 -1.75 0.25 -23.50
CA TYR A 500 -3.20 0.37 -23.53
C TYR A 500 -3.68 0.92 -24.85
N LYS A 501 -4.85 0.48 -25.34
CA LYS A 501 -5.49 0.98 -26.54
C LYS A 501 -6.13 2.34 -26.27
N ILE A 502 -5.53 3.45 -26.74
CA ILE A 502 -5.97 4.81 -26.48
C ILE A 502 -6.83 5.30 -27.65
N GLU A 503 -8.05 5.70 -27.34
CA GLU A 503 -8.98 6.34 -28.27
C GLU A 503 -9.30 7.75 -27.77
N ARG A 504 -9.36 8.70 -28.70
CA ARG A 504 -9.73 10.08 -28.40
C ARG A 504 -11.18 10.33 -28.81
N TRP A 505 -11.93 10.97 -27.93
CA TRP A 505 -13.34 11.31 -28.11
C TRP A 505 -13.53 12.79 -27.87
N GLU A 506 -14.33 13.44 -28.71
CA GLU A 506 -14.76 14.81 -28.43
C GLU A 506 -16.00 14.82 -27.54
N HIS A 507 -16.22 15.93 -26.85
CA HIS A 507 -17.41 16.16 -26.04
C HIS A 507 -18.67 15.93 -26.87
N GLY A 508 -19.58 15.09 -26.42
CA GLY A 508 -20.82 14.76 -27.10
C GLY A 508 -20.69 13.85 -28.33
N ALA A 509 -19.49 13.45 -28.73
CA ALA A 509 -19.31 12.62 -29.92
C ALA A 509 -19.80 11.19 -29.72
N GLU A 510 -20.44 10.62 -30.73
CA GLU A 510 -20.89 9.21 -30.72
C GLU A 510 -19.75 8.22 -31.05
N ASN A 511 -18.74 8.66 -31.79
CA ASN A 511 -17.61 7.86 -32.25
C ASN A 511 -16.28 8.47 -31.86
N ALA A 512 -15.28 7.62 -31.73
CA ALA A 512 -13.90 8.05 -31.52
C ALA A 512 -13.36 8.83 -32.73
N LEU A 513 -12.51 9.81 -32.46
CA LEU A 513 -11.75 10.48 -33.53
C LEU A 513 -10.81 9.46 -34.19
N VAL A 514 -10.91 9.31 -35.49
CA VAL A 514 -9.95 8.53 -36.29
C VAL A 514 -8.60 9.25 -36.22
N PRO A 515 -7.51 8.58 -35.83
CA PRO A 515 -6.19 9.20 -35.85
C PRO A 515 -5.89 9.69 -37.25
N ALA A 516 -5.59 10.98 -37.42
CA ALA A 516 -5.07 11.47 -38.68
C ALA A 516 -3.84 10.63 -39.06
N VAL A 517 -3.89 9.96 -40.21
CA VAL A 517 -2.74 9.24 -40.76
C VAL A 517 -1.62 10.26 -40.90
N LYS A 518 -0.60 10.18 -40.08
CA LYS A 518 0.62 10.95 -40.26
C LYS A 518 1.22 10.44 -41.58
N ASN A 519 1.00 11.16 -42.67
CA ASN A 519 1.81 10.98 -43.86
C ASN A 519 3.26 11.08 -43.42
N LYS A 520 4.00 9.98 -43.47
CA LYS A 520 5.45 10.02 -43.40
C LYS A 520 5.86 11.00 -44.47
N LYS A 521 6.47 12.13 -44.12
CA LYS A 521 7.22 12.94 -45.08
C LYS A 521 8.19 11.98 -45.73
N VAL A 522 7.97 11.69 -46.99
CA VAL A 522 8.96 11.07 -47.87
C VAL A 522 10.06 12.12 -47.95
N GLU A 523 11.18 11.85 -47.30
CA GLU A 523 12.39 12.63 -47.53
C GLU A 523 12.75 12.45 -48.98
N PRO A 524 12.98 13.54 -49.74
CA PRO A 524 13.45 13.40 -51.12
C PRO A 524 14.80 12.70 -51.08
N GLU A 525 14.92 11.59 -51.80
CA GLU A 525 16.18 10.91 -52.04
C GLU A 525 17.18 11.94 -52.54
N GLY A 526 18.25 12.10 -51.73
CA GLY A 526 19.35 13.00 -52.04
C GLY A 526 20.02 12.55 -53.32
N CYS A 527 20.06 13.46 -54.30
CA CYS A 527 20.80 13.34 -55.51
C CYS A 527 22.28 13.13 -55.16
N LEU A 528 22.83 11.99 -55.54
CA LEU A 528 24.28 11.73 -55.54
C LEU A 528 24.93 12.65 -56.55
N ILE A 529 25.64 13.68 -56.06
CA ILE A 529 26.63 14.35 -56.87
C ILE A 529 27.94 13.59 -56.68
N ILE A 530 28.34 12.93 -57.77
CA ILE A 530 29.70 12.37 -57.94
C ILE A 530 30.54 13.54 -58.43
N ASP A 531 31.61 13.91 -57.68
CA ASP A 531 32.89 14.39 -58.16
C ASP A 531 33.99 14.02 -57.14
#